data_a97e2c7795eb54ac8ca62ba9bcc3facf
#
_entry.id   a97e2c7795eb54ac8ca62ba9bcc3facf
#
_cell.length_a   1.000
_cell.length_b   1.000
_cell.length_c   1.000
_cell.angle_alpha   90.00
_cell.angle_beta   90.00
_cell.angle_gamma   90.00
#
_symmetry.space_group_name_H-M   'P 1'
#
loop_
_entity.id
_entity.type
_entity.pdbx_description
1 polymer ?
#
loop_
_entity_poly.entity_id
_entity_poly.type
_entity_poly.pdbx_seq_one_letter_code
_entity_poly.pdbx_strand_id
1 'polypeptide(L)'
;MKNPTPFTVFVRCCLPLLLFLCAPVFAERTNIVLILCDDMGYSDIGCYGGEIRTPNIDRMAKEGLRFTQFYNCAKCNTTRASILTGLHPRFRAGLNRNMVTIGETLAKAGYRCALSGKWHLGRGKDQHPMERGFERYWGLLDGCCNFFNPVQRDPVFKGSRVRVFGDGRKYVKSFPEDFYMTDAITDHAVEAIRDFSKGPAPFLVHVCYTAPHYPLHARPEDIARYKERYLGGWEKLRDERYERMVSMGLVDPAWKRPEREARVGPWEKEKHKEWQALRMAVYAAMVDSMDQGIGRILKALDDSGAAEETLVLFLSDNGGCSEQFPDDKPSIEPGPKENYTACGPAWAWAQN
;
A
#
# COMPACT_ATOMS: atom_id res chain seq x y z
N MET A 1 -81.68 -34.03 52.92
CA MET A 1 -80.55 -33.15 52.89
C MET A 1 -79.57 -33.73 51.80
N LYS A 2 -79.51 -33.12 50.68
CA LYS A 2 -78.73 -33.57 49.52
C LYS A 2 -77.41 -32.75 49.44
N ASN A 3 -76.27 -33.43 49.46
CA ASN A 3 -74.98 -32.80 49.29
C ASN A 3 -74.74 -32.44 47.82
N PRO A 4 -74.19 -31.27 47.52
CA PRO A 4 -73.79 -30.93 46.14
C PRO A 4 -72.36 -31.47 45.84
N THR A 5 -72.22 -32.06 44.65
CA THR A 5 -70.96 -32.52 44.03
C THR A 5 -70.11 -31.36 43.56
N PRO A 6 -68.81 -31.35 43.65
CA PRO A 6 -67.94 -30.29 43.12
C PRO A 6 -67.74 -30.46 41.62
N PHE A 7 -67.91 -29.39 40.87
CA PHE A 7 -67.59 -29.23 39.47
C PHE A 7 -66.08 -29.00 39.32
N THR A 8 -65.37 -29.92 38.69
CA THR A 8 -63.96 -29.76 38.35
C THR A 8 -63.84 -29.10 36.99
N VAL A 9 -63.42 -27.84 36.97
CA VAL A 9 -63.15 -27.09 35.72
C VAL A 9 -61.72 -27.43 35.29
N PHE A 10 -61.53 -28.14 34.16
CA PHE A 10 -60.28 -28.35 33.50
C PHE A 10 -59.97 -27.15 32.64
N VAL A 11 -59.05 -26.26 33.09
CA VAL A 11 -58.49 -25.21 32.26
C VAL A 11 -57.36 -25.81 31.43
N ARG A 12 -57.64 -26.05 30.15
CA ARG A 12 -56.60 -26.39 29.16
C ARG A 12 -55.79 -25.15 28.83
N CYS A 13 -54.63 -24.92 29.45
CA CYS A 13 -53.64 -23.99 29.00
C CYS A 13 -52.99 -24.50 27.72
N CYS A 14 -53.44 -24.00 26.56
CA CYS A 14 -52.66 -24.09 25.31
C CYS A 14 -51.56 -23.07 25.36
N LEU A 15 -50.32 -23.48 25.73
CA LEU A 15 -49.14 -22.68 25.59
C LEU A 15 -48.67 -22.76 24.13
N PRO A 16 -48.68 -21.66 23.33
CA PRO A 16 -48.07 -21.70 22.02
C PRO A 16 -46.55 -21.82 22.20
N LEU A 17 -45.99 -22.93 21.79
CA LEU A 17 -44.54 -23.14 21.67
C LEU A 17 -44.04 -22.27 20.51
N LEU A 18 -43.61 -21.04 20.82
CA LEU A 18 -42.87 -20.22 19.89
C LEU A 18 -41.50 -20.84 19.67
N LEU A 19 -41.37 -21.70 18.67
CA LEU A 19 -40.12 -22.10 18.10
C LEU A 19 -39.44 -20.84 17.50
N PHE A 20 -38.58 -20.20 18.29
CA PHE A 20 -37.59 -19.30 17.75
C PHE A 20 -36.65 -20.12 16.86
N LEU A 21 -36.93 -20.15 15.57
CA LEU A 21 -35.93 -20.52 14.56
C LEU A 21 -34.80 -19.49 14.67
N CYS A 22 -33.82 -19.74 15.54
CA CYS A 22 -32.51 -19.12 15.43
C CYS A 22 -31.93 -19.57 14.08
N ALA A 23 -32.25 -18.86 13.02
CA ALA A 23 -31.43 -18.94 11.81
C ALA A 23 -30.01 -18.57 12.26
N PRO A 24 -29.01 -19.41 11.95
CA PRO A 24 -27.63 -19.02 12.21
C PRO A 24 -27.40 -17.70 11.47
N VAL A 25 -27.21 -16.62 12.22
CA VAL A 25 -26.70 -15.37 11.67
C VAL A 25 -25.25 -15.72 11.27
N PHE A 26 -25.08 -16.16 10.04
CA PHE A 26 -23.75 -16.18 9.46
C PHE A 26 -23.34 -14.71 9.39
N ALA A 27 -22.45 -14.30 10.28
CA ALA A 27 -21.80 -13.00 10.15
C ALA A 27 -21.27 -12.93 8.72
N GLU A 28 -21.76 -11.96 7.93
CA GLU A 28 -21.25 -11.74 6.59
C GLU A 28 -19.75 -11.53 6.68
N ARG A 29 -19.01 -12.31 5.90
CA ARG A 29 -17.54 -12.29 5.95
C ARG A 29 -17.05 -11.10 5.17
N THR A 30 -16.44 -10.16 5.87
CA THR A 30 -15.91 -8.91 5.31
C THR A 30 -14.82 -9.17 4.28
N ASN A 31 -14.92 -8.58 3.11
CA ASN A 31 -13.86 -8.53 2.12
C ASN A 31 -12.69 -7.67 2.62
N ILE A 32 -11.50 -7.91 2.12
CA ILE A 32 -10.30 -7.18 2.54
C ILE A 32 -9.54 -6.69 1.31
N VAL A 33 -9.30 -5.39 1.25
CA VAL A 33 -8.35 -4.78 0.31
C VAL A 33 -7.22 -4.18 1.12
N LEU A 34 -6.03 -4.80 1.03
CA LEU A 34 -4.84 -4.37 1.74
C LEU A 34 -3.88 -3.69 0.75
N ILE A 35 -3.75 -2.37 0.85
CA ILE A 35 -2.93 -1.54 -0.03
C ILE A 35 -1.64 -1.16 0.69
N LEU A 36 -0.51 -1.52 0.09
CA LEU A 36 0.82 -1.26 0.61
C LEU A 36 1.63 -0.48 -0.42
N CYS A 37 2.14 0.68 -0.05
CA CYS A 37 3.12 1.42 -0.86
C CYS A 37 4.55 1.17 -0.38
N ASP A 38 5.53 1.66 -1.13
CA ASP A 38 6.95 1.31 -1.01
C ASP A 38 7.80 2.59 -0.90
N ASP A 39 8.48 2.77 0.23
CA ASP A 39 9.37 3.91 0.51
C ASP A 39 8.65 5.29 0.60
N MET A 40 7.42 5.35 1.09
CA MET A 40 6.69 6.61 1.27
C MET A 40 6.89 7.18 2.68
N GLY A 41 7.24 8.46 2.77
CA GLY A 41 7.40 9.17 4.04
C GLY A 41 6.07 9.43 4.75
N TYR A 42 6.15 9.57 6.08
CA TYR A 42 4.96 9.77 6.94
C TYR A 42 4.14 10.99 6.53
N SER A 43 4.80 12.10 6.24
CA SER A 43 4.16 13.37 5.96
C SER A 43 3.89 13.64 4.47
N ASP A 44 4.01 12.66 3.58
CA ASP A 44 3.88 12.88 2.14
C ASP A 44 2.43 13.09 1.68
N ILE A 45 1.47 12.45 2.34
CA ILE A 45 0.05 12.48 1.96
C ILE A 45 -0.75 13.55 2.73
N GLY A 46 -1.82 14.07 2.11
CA GLY A 46 -2.58 15.20 2.62
C GLY A 46 -3.14 14.98 4.02
N CYS A 47 -3.68 13.81 4.32
CA CYS A 47 -4.22 13.49 5.63
C CYS A 47 -3.19 13.46 6.77
N TYR A 48 -1.88 13.48 6.46
CA TYR A 48 -0.78 13.66 7.41
C TYR A 48 0.01 14.97 7.19
N GLY A 49 -0.61 15.96 6.55
CA GLY A 49 -0.03 17.30 6.38
C GLY A 49 0.82 17.46 5.11
N GLY A 50 0.86 16.48 4.22
CA GLY A 50 1.53 16.55 2.93
C GLY A 50 0.90 17.57 1.96
N GLU A 51 1.70 18.02 1.01
CA GLU A 51 1.24 18.88 -0.09
C GLU A 51 0.98 18.10 -1.38
N ILE A 52 1.35 16.83 -1.42
CA ILE A 52 1.08 15.96 -2.57
C ILE A 52 -0.42 15.70 -2.66
N ARG A 53 -0.94 15.73 -3.86
CA ARG A 53 -2.38 15.52 -4.11
C ARG A 53 -2.75 14.05 -3.91
N THR A 54 -3.45 13.77 -2.79
CA THR A 54 -3.87 12.42 -2.42
C THR A 54 -5.35 12.37 -2.02
N PRO A 55 -6.28 12.89 -2.88
CA PRO A 55 -7.67 13.04 -2.50
C PRO A 55 -8.38 11.72 -2.16
N ASN A 56 -7.95 10.60 -2.73
CA ASN A 56 -8.56 9.29 -2.48
C ASN A 56 -8.09 8.70 -1.14
N ILE A 57 -6.80 8.82 -0.81
CA ILE A 57 -6.26 8.43 0.50
C ILE A 57 -6.82 9.36 1.58
N ASP A 58 -6.90 10.67 1.30
CA ASP A 58 -7.47 11.65 2.24
C ASP A 58 -8.95 11.38 2.52
N ARG A 59 -9.71 10.93 1.52
CA ARG A 59 -11.09 10.45 1.69
C ARG A 59 -11.15 9.23 2.62
N MET A 60 -10.30 8.22 2.41
CA MET A 60 -10.22 7.05 3.31
C MET A 60 -9.93 7.47 4.75
N ALA A 61 -9.02 8.42 4.96
CA ALA A 61 -8.71 8.93 6.29
C ALA A 61 -9.86 9.71 6.94
N LYS A 62 -10.66 10.42 6.13
CA LYS A 62 -11.82 11.19 6.59
C LYS A 62 -13.02 10.29 6.93
N GLU A 63 -13.22 9.24 6.15
CA GLU A 63 -14.36 8.32 6.29
C GLU A 63 -14.04 7.13 7.22
N GLY A 64 -12.79 6.91 7.58
CA GLY A 64 -12.32 5.78 8.36
C GLY A 64 -11.45 6.17 9.55
N LEU A 65 -10.54 5.26 9.91
CA LEU A 65 -9.58 5.43 11.00
C LEU A 65 -8.22 5.85 10.47
N ARG A 66 -7.71 6.98 10.99
CA ARG A 66 -6.35 7.46 10.75
C ARG A 66 -5.48 7.20 11.98
N PHE A 67 -4.47 6.34 11.83
CA PHE A 67 -3.55 6.01 12.90
C PHE A 67 -2.43 7.07 13.01
N THR A 68 -2.21 7.61 14.18
CA THR A 68 -1.13 8.57 14.46
C THR A 68 0.15 7.90 14.94
N GLN A 69 0.06 6.67 15.46
CA GLN A 69 1.18 5.88 15.96
C GLN A 69 1.06 4.45 15.45
N PHE A 70 1.44 4.24 14.18
CA PHE A 70 1.52 2.94 13.55
C PHE A 70 2.94 2.71 13.05
N TYR A 71 3.62 1.71 13.60
CA TYR A 71 5.03 1.44 13.33
C TYR A 71 5.19 0.22 12.43
N ASN A 72 5.99 0.38 11.38
CA ASN A 72 6.42 -0.71 10.51
C ASN A 72 7.82 -1.22 10.94
N CYS A 73 8.40 -2.15 10.16
CA CYS A 73 9.73 -2.69 10.46
C CYS A 73 10.88 -1.93 9.77
N ALA A 74 10.64 -0.71 9.33
CA ALA A 74 11.60 0.22 8.73
C ALA A 74 12.39 -0.34 7.53
N LYS A 75 11.88 -1.40 6.89
CA LYS A 75 12.47 -2.00 5.69
C LYS A 75 11.42 -2.82 4.94
N CYS A 76 11.40 -2.67 3.62
CA CYS A 76 10.36 -3.24 2.76
C CYS A 76 10.14 -4.75 2.94
N ASN A 77 11.15 -5.58 2.80
CA ASN A 77 10.97 -7.03 2.89
C ASN A 77 10.62 -7.50 4.31
N THR A 78 11.11 -6.85 5.35
CA THR A 78 10.80 -7.19 6.74
C THR A 78 9.37 -6.80 7.10
N THR A 79 8.92 -5.61 6.73
CA THR A 79 7.54 -5.17 6.93
C THR A 79 6.56 -6.05 6.15
N ARG A 80 6.86 -6.37 4.88
CA ARG A 80 6.02 -7.26 4.07
C ARG A 80 5.90 -8.65 4.69
N ALA A 81 7.00 -9.23 5.19
CA ALA A 81 6.95 -10.49 5.91
C ALA A 81 6.12 -10.41 7.19
N SER A 82 6.27 -9.32 7.95
CA SER A 82 5.53 -9.09 9.21
C SER A 82 4.02 -8.95 8.95
N ILE A 83 3.61 -8.15 7.96
CA ILE A 83 2.21 -7.98 7.58
C ILE A 83 1.58 -9.32 7.18
N LEU A 84 2.28 -10.10 6.36
CA LEU A 84 1.74 -11.35 5.87
C LEU A 84 1.66 -12.45 6.93
N THR A 85 2.55 -12.44 7.93
CA THR A 85 2.66 -13.56 8.90
C THR A 85 2.22 -13.20 10.32
N GLY A 86 2.05 -11.90 10.63
CA GLY A 86 1.84 -11.44 12.01
C GLY A 86 3.07 -11.59 12.91
N LEU A 87 4.23 -11.96 12.35
CA LEU A 87 5.45 -12.22 13.11
C LEU A 87 6.44 -11.04 12.95
N HIS A 88 7.05 -10.65 14.06
CA HIS A 88 8.12 -9.68 13.99
C HIS A 88 9.38 -10.29 13.34
N PRO A 89 9.95 -9.72 12.27
CA PRO A 89 11.02 -10.34 11.49
C PRO A 89 12.40 -10.16 12.17
N ARG A 90 12.54 -10.67 13.39
CA ARG A 90 13.68 -10.40 14.28
C ARG A 90 15.01 -10.94 13.74
N PHE A 91 14.98 -12.04 12.99
CA PHE A 91 16.18 -12.80 12.65
C PHE A 91 16.37 -13.08 11.16
N ARG A 92 15.36 -12.88 10.33
CA ARG A 92 15.45 -13.18 8.91
C ARG A 92 14.44 -12.39 8.08
N ALA A 93 14.93 -11.67 7.10
CA ALA A 93 14.09 -11.13 6.04
C ALA A 93 13.58 -12.26 5.13
N GLY A 94 12.29 -12.25 4.80
CA GLY A 94 11.66 -13.21 3.91
C GLY A 94 10.93 -14.35 4.62
N LEU A 95 10.21 -15.13 3.83
CA LEU A 95 9.38 -16.22 4.30
C LEU A 95 10.15 -17.54 4.36
N ASN A 96 9.78 -18.38 5.32
CA ASN A 96 10.13 -19.80 5.33
C ASN A 96 8.84 -20.64 5.44
N ARG A 97 8.95 -21.93 5.17
CA ARG A 97 7.79 -22.84 5.11
C ARG A 97 7.02 -23.00 6.44
N ASN A 98 7.64 -22.65 7.56
CA ASN A 98 7.03 -22.77 8.89
C ASN A 98 6.23 -21.53 9.28
N MET A 99 6.32 -20.45 8.50
CA MET A 99 5.53 -19.25 8.70
C MET A 99 4.23 -19.39 7.90
N VAL A 100 3.09 -19.21 8.52
CA VAL A 100 1.78 -19.19 7.85
C VAL A 100 1.46 -17.74 7.48
N THR A 101 1.01 -17.52 6.26
CA THR A 101 0.63 -16.18 5.78
C THR A 101 -0.86 -15.91 5.94
N ILE A 102 -1.24 -14.64 5.92
CA ILE A 102 -2.66 -14.22 5.88
C ILE A 102 -3.37 -14.82 4.66
N GLY A 103 -2.69 -14.92 3.51
CA GLY A 103 -3.24 -15.58 2.31
C GLY A 103 -3.58 -17.04 2.55
N GLU A 104 -2.66 -17.81 3.17
CA GLU A 104 -2.91 -19.22 3.53
C GLU A 104 -4.03 -19.38 4.56
N THR A 105 -4.09 -18.47 5.54
CA THR A 105 -5.12 -18.50 6.59
C THR A 105 -6.49 -18.20 6.01
N LEU A 106 -6.61 -17.15 5.24
CA LEU A 106 -7.88 -16.72 4.65
C LEU A 106 -8.35 -17.68 3.55
N ALA A 107 -7.45 -18.22 2.72
CA ALA A 107 -7.80 -19.25 1.74
C ALA A 107 -8.42 -20.51 2.42
N LYS A 108 -7.86 -20.95 3.56
CA LYS A 108 -8.45 -22.04 4.36
C LYS A 108 -9.83 -21.67 4.95
N ALA A 109 -10.06 -20.38 5.20
CA ALA A 109 -11.35 -19.88 5.64
C ALA A 109 -12.35 -19.64 4.48
N GLY A 110 -11.99 -20.02 3.24
CA GLY A 110 -12.85 -19.91 2.06
C GLY A 110 -12.82 -18.55 1.35
N TYR A 111 -11.79 -17.72 1.61
CA TYR A 111 -11.57 -16.49 0.86
C TYR A 111 -10.89 -16.77 -0.48
N ARG A 112 -11.24 -15.98 -1.50
CA ARG A 112 -10.47 -15.85 -2.72
C ARG A 112 -9.34 -14.85 -2.50
N CYS A 113 -8.10 -15.20 -2.81
CA CYS A 113 -6.95 -14.37 -2.48
C CYS A 113 -6.17 -13.98 -3.75
N ALA A 114 -5.99 -12.67 -4.00
CA ALA A 114 -5.17 -12.13 -5.07
C ALA A 114 -4.08 -11.21 -4.53
N LEU A 115 -2.91 -11.20 -5.19
CA LEU A 115 -1.85 -10.23 -4.96
C LEU A 115 -1.48 -9.56 -6.28
N SER A 116 -1.52 -8.23 -6.30
CA SER A 116 -1.09 -7.41 -7.42
C SER A 116 0.08 -6.52 -7.00
N GLY A 117 1.25 -6.67 -7.65
CA GLY A 117 2.41 -5.81 -7.45
C GLY A 117 3.63 -6.47 -6.79
N LYS A 118 4.34 -5.71 -5.96
CA LYS A 118 5.63 -6.12 -5.37
C LYS A 118 5.47 -7.18 -4.29
N TRP A 119 6.18 -8.30 -4.47
CA TRP A 119 6.27 -9.37 -3.48
C TRP A 119 7.48 -9.22 -2.53
N HIS A 120 8.69 -9.28 -3.07
CA HIS A 120 9.98 -9.10 -2.37
C HIS A 120 10.27 -10.09 -1.21
N LEU A 121 9.62 -11.26 -1.18
CA LEU A 121 9.78 -12.26 -0.11
C LEU A 121 10.34 -13.61 -0.58
N GLY A 122 10.94 -13.61 -1.76
CA GLY A 122 11.54 -14.79 -2.37
C GLY A 122 10.67 -15.40 -3.46
N ARG A 123 11.27 -16.35 -4.20
CA ARG A 123 10.65 -17.01 -5.35
C ARG A 123 10.89 -18.52 -5.38
N GLY A 124 11.46 -19.04 -4.30
CA GLY A 124 11.65 -20.48 -4.12
C GLY A 124 10.33 -21.23 -3.96
N LYS A 125 10.42 -22.55 -3.94
CA LYS A 125 9.26 -23.44 -3.86
C LYS A 125 8.29 -23.10 -2.72
N ASP A 126 8.80 -22.69 -1.56
CA ASP A 126 7.96 -22.37 -0.38
C ASP A 126 7.81 -20.86 -0.16
N GLN A 127 8.16 -20.03 -1.14
CA GLN A 127 8.22 -18.57 -0.98
C GLN A 127 7.41 -17.82 -2.03
N HIS A 128 7.08 -18.46 -3.15
CA HIS A 128 6.34 -17.82 -4.25
C HIS A 128 4.89 -17.50 -3.81
N PRO A 129 4.30 -16.35 -4.20
CA PRO A 129 2.93 -15.98 -3.79
C PRO A 129 1.91 -17.08 -4.00
N MET A 130 1.98 -17.78 -5.15
CA MET A 130 1.08 -18.90 -5.48
C MET A 130 1.23 -20.13 -4.56
N GLU A 131 2.29 -20.20 -3.75
CA GLU A 131 2.49 -21.22 -2.72
C GLU A 131 2.11 -20.71 -1.32
N ARG A 132 1.80 -19.42 -1.23
CA ARG A 132 1.55 -18.72 0.03
C ARG A 132 0.12 -18.22 0.15
N GLY A 133 -0.82 -18.94 -0.46
CA GLY A 133 -2.26 -18.75 -0.31
C GLY A 133 -2.91 -17.78 -1.30
N PHE A 134 -2.17 -17.26 -2.27
CA PHE A 134 -2.74 -16.42 -3.32
C PHE A 134 -3.05 -17.25 -4.57
N GLU A 135 -4.30 -17.33 -5.01
CA GLU A 135 -4.73 -18.03 -6.23
C GLU A 135 -4.47 -17.21 -7.50
N ARG A 136 -4.33 -15.88 -7.35
CA ARG A 136 -3.93 -14.96 -8.43
C ARG A 136 -2.73 -14.14 -7.97
N TYR A 137 -1.76 -14.05 -8.84
CA TYR A 137 -0.58 -13.21 -8.63
C TYR A 137 -0.15 -12.57 -9.94
N TRP A 138 0.07 -11.27 -9.90
CA TRP A 138 0.70 -10.53 -10.97
C TRP A 138 1.64 -9.48 -10.36
N GLY A 139 2.92 -9.47 -10.74
CA GLY A 139 3.81 -8.45 -10.20
C GLY A 139 5.28 -8.80 -10.12
N LEU A 140 6.00 -7.94 -9.42
CA LEU A 140 7.44 -7.97 -9.22
C LEU A 140 7.82 -8.92 -8.08
N LEU A 141 8.58 -9.97 -8.36
CA LEU A 141 9.11 -10.88 -7.34
C LEU A 141 10.34 -10.30 -6.61
N ASP A 142 11.03 -9.36 -7.22
CA ASP A 142 12.20 -8.64 -6.69
C ASP A 142 11.79 -7.37 -5.89
N GLY A 143 12.80 -6.58 -5.44
CA GLY A 143 12.59 -5.41 -4.59
C GLY A 143 12.29 -4.11 -5.33
N CYS A 144 12.80 -3.93 -6.54
CA CYS A 144 12.59 -2.74 -7.37
C CYS A 144 12.74 -3.07 -8.84
N CYS A 145 12.21 -2.24 -9.70
CA CYS A 145 12.34 -2.37 -11.16
C CYS A 145 12.13 -1.02 -11.85
N ASN A 146 12.42 -0.95 -13.13
CA ASN A 146 12.00 0.14 -13.98
C ASN A 146 10.48 0.17 -14.09
N PHE A 147 9.85 1.34 -13.94
CA PHE A 147 8.38 1.47 -13.92
C PHE A 147 7.76 1.37 -15.31
N PHE A 148 8.52 1.66 -16.36
CA PHE A 148 8.06 1.58 -17.75
C PHE A 148 8.44 0.25 -18.43
N ASN A 149 9.48 -0.43 -17.94
CA ASN A 149 9.88 -1.74 -18.41
C ASN A 149 10.53 -2.56 -17.28
N PRO A 150 9.73 -3.30 -16.49
CA PRO A 150 10.22 -4.04 -15.32
C PRO A 150 11.35 -5.04 -15.59
N VAL A 151 11.50 -5.52 -16.82
CA VAL A 151 12.58 -6.45 -17.20
C VAL A 151 13.79 -5.75 -17.82
N GLN A 152 13.78 -4.43 -17.92
CA GLN A 152 14.96 -3.66 -18.30
C GLN A 152 16.07 -3.84 -17.24
N ARG A 153 17.31 -3.99 -17.69
CA ARG A 153 18.44 -4.04 -16.76
C ARG A 153 18.59 -2.70 -16.05
N ASP A 154 18.72 -2.77 -14.74
CA ASP A 154 19.08 -1.61 -13.94
C ASP A 154 20.61 -1.51 -13.91
N PRO A 155 21.23 -0.50 -14.54
CA PRO A 155 22.67 -0.40 -14.65
C PRO A 155 23.35 -0.07 -13.32
N VAL A 156 22.62 0.49 -12.37
CA VAL A 156 23.12 1.06 -11.13
C VAL A 156 23.01 0.07 -9.98
N PHE A 157 21.96 -0.75 -9.98
CA PHE A 157 21.68 -1.63 -8.86
C PHE A 157 22.36 -2.99 -8.99
N LYS A 158 23.17 -3.33 -7.99
CA LYS A 158 23.82 -4.64 -7.73
C LYS A 158 23.91 -5.62 -8.93
N GLY A 159 24.94 -5.44 -9.77
CA GLY A 159 25.28 -6.38 -10.80
C GLY A 159 24.42 -6.30 -12.07
N SER A 160 23.70 -5.20 -12.29
CA SER A 160 22.96 -4.96 -13.55
C SER A 160 22.10 -6.15 -13.99
N ARG A 161 21.40 -6.80 -13.05
CA ARG A 161 20.56 -7.96 -13.35
C ARG A 161 19.19 -7.58 -13.85
N VAL A 162 18.59 -8.44 -14.67
CA VAL A 162 17.18 -8.36 -15.03
C VAL A 162 16.34 -8.73 -13.81
N ARG A 163 15.31 -7.94 -13.51
CA ARG A 163 14.35 -8.22 -12.43
C ARG A 163 13.38 -9.32 -12.84
N VAL A 164 12.89 -10.05 -11.86
CA VAL A 164 11.97 -11.15 -12.12
C VAL A 164 10.54 -10.69 -11.87
N PHE A 165 9.73 -10.85 -12.91
CA PHE A 165 8.32 -10.49 -12.90
C PHE A 165 7.47 -11.72 -13.20
N GLY A 166 6.36 -11.89 -12.49
CA GLY A 166 5.49 -13.05 -12.61
C GLY A 166 4.06 -12.70 -12.96
N ASP A 167 3.44 -13.58 -13.73
CA ASP A 167 2.00 -13.69 -13.93
C ASP A 167 1.60 -15.11 -13.56
N GLY A 168 0.95 -15.27 -12.41
CA GLY A 168 0.85 -16.55 -11.76
C GLY A 168 2.21 -17.19 -11.57
N ARG A 169 2.41 -18.39 -12.10
CA ARG A 169 3.69 -19.13 -12.07
C ARG A 169 4.60 -18.86 -13.27
N LYS A 170 4.11 -18.10 -14.26
CA LYS A 170 4.88 -17.78 -15.46
C LYS A 170 5.70 -16.52 -15.26
N TYR A 171 6.92 -16.49 -15.78
CA TYR A 171 7.73 -15.28 -15.79
C TYR A 171 7.42 -14.42 -17.02
N VAL A 172 7.12 -13.15 -16.78
CA VAL A 172 6.92 -12.14 -17.83
C VAL A 172 8.27 -11.64 -18.32
N LYS A 173 8.46 -11.60 -19.64
CA LYS A 173 9.74 -11.25 -20.28
C LYS A 173 9.68 -10.00 -21.14
N SER A 174 8.50 -9.45 -21.38
CA SER A 174 8.29 -8.25 -22.18
C SER A 174 7.04 -7.51 -21.72
N PHE A 175 7.04 -6.20 -21.94
CA PHE A 175 5.93 -5.30 -21.59
C PHE A 175 5.61 -4.42 -22.81
N PRO A 176 4.35 -3.94 -22.95
CA PRO A 176 3.98 -2.96 -23.96
C PRO A 176 4.78 -1.66 -23.85
N GLU A 177 4.86 -0.88 -24.92
CA GLU A 177 5.59 0.40 -24.93
C GLU A 177 4.96 1.46 -24.03
N ASP A 178 3.64 1.45 -23.90
CA ASP A 178 2.84 2.34 -23.04
C ASP A 178 2.69 1.83 -21.60
N PHE A 179 3.42 0.78 -21.24
CA PHE A 179 3.36 0.20 -19.91
C PHE A 179 3.81 1.18 -18.82
N TYR A 180 3.02 1.27 -17.75
CA TYR A 180 3.42 1.94 -16.52
C TYR A 180 3.02 1.10 -15.30
N MET A 181 4.00 0.81 -14.45
CA MET A 181 3.89 -0.17 -13.36
C MET A 181 2.75 0.14 -12.38
N THR A 182 2.58 1.41 -12.01
CA THR A 182 1.54 1.84 -11.05
C THR A 182 0.14 1.57 -11.60
N ASP A 183 -0.10 1.85 -12.89
CA ASP A 183 -1.38 1.57 -13.53
C ASP A 183 -1.64 0.09 -13.64
N ALA A 184 -0.65 -0.67 -14.08
CA ALA A 184 -0.79 -2.11 -14.26
C ALA A 184 -1.09 -2.84 -12.93
N ILE A 185 -0.46 -2.42 -11.82
CA ILE A 185 -0.80 -2.93 -10.48
C ILE A 185 -2.27 -2.62 -10.16
N THR A 186 -2.72 -1.40 -10.46
CA THR A 186 -4.11 -0.99 -10.25
C THR A 186 -5.07 -1.82 -11.12
N ASP A 187 -4.77 -2.01 -12.40
CA ASP A 187 -5.61 -2.75 -13.34
C ASP A 187 -5.83 -4.20 -12.89
N HIS A 188 -4.77 -4.89 -12.50
CA HIS A 188 -4.87 -6.26 -12.00
C HIS A 188 -5.61 -6.35 -10.67
N ALA A 189 -5.48 -5.36 -9.79
CA ALA A 189 -6.27 -5.29 -8.55
C ALA A 189 -7.76 -5.07 -8.84
N VAL A 190 -8.10 -4.13 -9.72
CA VAL A 190 -9.47 -3.85 -10.16
C VAL A 190 -10.09 -5.07 -10.83
N GLU A 191 -9.34 -5.75 -11.69
CA GLU A 191 -9.80 -7.00 -12.34
C GLU A 191 -10.10 -8.09 -11.30
N ALA A 192 -9.22 -8.26 -10.30
CA ALA A 192 -9.43 -9.22 -9.23
C ALA A 192 -10.69 -8.90 -8.41
N ILE A 193 -10.89 -7.64 -8.02
CA ILE A 193 -12.09 -7.18 -7.30
C ILE A 193 -13.35 -7.49 -8.11
N ARG A 194 -13.40 -7.06 -9.37
CA ARG A 194 -14.56 -7.29 -10.26
C ARG A 194 -14.87 -8.75 -10.48
N ASP A 195 -13.85 -9.61 -10.56
CA ASP A 195 -14.03 -11.04 -10.72
C ASP A 195 -14.51 -11.71 -9.44
N PHE A 196 -13.89 -11.39 -8.33
CA PHE A 196 -14.22 -12.00 -7.03
C PHE A 196 -15.61 -11.58 -6.53
N SER A 197 -16.02 -10.34 -6.76
CA SER A 197 -17.34 -9.83 -6.38
C SER A 197 -18.53 -10.49 -7.13
N LYS A 198 -18.27 -11.26 -8.20
CA LYS A 198 -19.33 -12.02 -8.88
C LYS A 198 -19.78 -13.26 -8.12
N GLY A 199 -18.98 -13.74 -7.20
CA GLY A 199 -19.24 -14.96 -6.44
C GLY A 199 -19.62 -14.69 -4.99
N PRO A 200 -20.09 -15.71 -4.26
CA PRO A 200 -20.50 -15.58 -2.86
C PRO A 200 -19.33 -15.63 -1.86
N ALA A 201 -18.11 -15.96 -2.31
CA ALA A 201 -16.96 -16.09 -1.44
C ALA A 201 -16.37 -14.71 -1.13
N PRO A 202 -16.01 -14.43 0.14
CA PRO A 202 -15.29 -13.22 0.47
C PRO A 202 -13.89 -13.25 -0.15
N PHE A 203 -13.25 -12.07 -0.24
CA PHE A 203 -11.94 -11.99 -0.88
C PHE A 203 -10.91 -11.19 -0.08
N LEU A 204 -9.65 -11.51 -0.31
CA LEU A 204 -8.49 -10.69 -0.01
C LEU A 204 -7.83 -10.25 -1.31
N VAL A 205 -7.76 -8.94 -1.56
CA VAL A 205 -6.92 -8.37 -2.62
C VAL A 205 -5.79 -7.57 -1.96
N HIS A 206 -4.56 -8.11 -2.05
CA HIS A 206 -3.37 -7.44 -1.54
C HIS A 206 -2.69 -6.66 -2.68
N VAL A 207 -2.80 -5.33 -2.62
CA VAL A 207 -2.25 -4.40 -3.62
C VAL A 207 -0.92 -3.88 -3.11
N CYS A 208 0.15 -4.22 -3.81
CA CYS A 208 1.52 -3.91 -3.40
C CYS A 208 2.18 -2.98 -4.42
N TYR A 209 1.93 -1.68 -4.29
CA TYR A 209 2.57 -0.71 -5.17
C TYR A 209 4.09 -0.73 -5.02
N THR A 210 4.80 -0.49 -6.12
CA THR A 210 6.23 -0.20 -6.14
C THR A 210 6.52 1.28 -5.96
N ALA A 211 5.52 2.14 -6.15
CA ALA A 211 5.63 3.58 -5.94
C ALA A 211 5.64 3.92 -4.43
N PRO A 212 6.38 4.97 -4.06
CA PRO A 212 7.30 5.79 -4.84
C PRO A 212 8.79 5.37 -4.74
N HIS A 213 9.07 4.07 -4.60
CA HIS A 213 10.44 3.53 -4.51
C HIS A 213 11.29 3.86 -5.77
N TYR A 214 12.60 3.85 -5.59
CA TYR A 214 13.59 3.89 -6.68
C TYR A 214 13.31 2.85 -7.80
N PRO A 215 13.57 3.24 -9.06
CA PRO A 215 14.01 4.52 -9.57
C PRO A 215 12.88 5.54 -9.65
N LEU A 216 13.24 6.84 -9.61
CA LEU A 216 12.28 7.92 -9.79
C LEU A 216 11.78 7.97 -11.23
N HIS A 217 10.66 7.34 -11.49
CA HIS A 217 10.03 7.23 -12.79
C HIS A 217 8.57 7.67 -12.71
N ALA A 218 8.21 8.72 -13.41
CA ALA A 218 6.83 9.17 -13.52
C ALA A 218 6.54 9.70 -14.94
N ARG A 219 5.26 9.75 -15.29
CA ARG A 219 4.84 10.31 -16.57
C ARG A 219 5.05 11.82 -16.61
N PRO A 220 5.44 12.40 -17.75
CA PRO A 220 5.69 13.84 -17.89
C PRO A 220 4.51 14.71 -17.46
N GLU A 221 3.28 14.30 -17.75
CA GLU A 221 2.06 15.02 -17.37
C GLU A 221 1.82 15.04 -15.85
N ASP A 222 2.22 13.99 -15.13
CA ASP A 222 2.14 13.94 -13.67
C ASP A 222 3.27 14.79 -13.05
N ILE A 223 4.49 14.74 -13.59
CA ILE A 223 5.61 15.57 -13.14
C ILE A 223 5.31 17.06 -13.29
N ALA A 224 4.68 17.45 -14.41
CA ALA A 224 4.37 18.86 -14.71
C ALA A 224 3.53 19.53 -13.61
N ARG A 225 2.72 18.78 -12.87
CA ARG A 225 1.91 19.31 -11.76
C ARG A 225 2.75 19.78 -10.57
N TYR A 226 3.99 19.30 -10.44
CA TYR A 226 4.86 19.52 -9.28
C TYR A 226 6.15 20.26 -9.62
N LYS A 227 6.42 20.56 -10.89
CA LYS A 227 7.71 21.04 -11.40
C LYS A 227 8.30 22.22 -10.61
N GLU A 228 7.46 23.16 -10.17
CA GLU A 228 7.89 24.36 -9.46
C GLU A 228 7.68 24.29 -7.94
N ARG A 229 7.00 23.25 -7.44
CA ARG A 229 6.56 23.17 -6.06
C ARG A 229 7.72 23.10 -5.06
N TYR A 230 8.84 22.52 -5.44
CA TYR A 230 9.95 22.20 -4.53
C TYR A 230 11.16 23.09 -4.66
N LEU A 231 11.08 24.20 -5.42
CA LEU A 231 12.15 25.18 -5.57
C LEU A 231 12.49 25.92 -4.26
N GLY A 232 11.59 25.89 -3.29
CA GLY A 232 11.82 26.42 -1.95
C GLY A 232 12.72 25.56 -1.06
N GLY A 233 12.96 24.31 -1.44
CA GLY A 233 13.87 23.39 -0.78
C GLY A 233 13.28 22.58 0.36
N TRP A 234 14.12 21.70 0.89
CA TRP A 234 13.71 20.68 1.87
C TRP A 234 13.44 21.23 3.26
N GLU A 235 14.13 22.29 3.73
CA GLU A 235 13.82 22.90 5.02
C GLU A 235 12.42 23.53 5.01
N LYS A 236 12.15 24.34 3.99
CA LYS A 236 10.83 24.97 3.84
C LYS A 236 9.71 23.94 3.76
N LEU A 237 9.91 22.90 2.96
CA LEU A 237 8.94 21.82 2.85
C LEU A 237 8.67 21.15 4.20
N ARG A 238 9.75 20.82 4.94
CA ARG A 238 9.66 20.20 6.26
C ARG A 238 8.95 21.07 7.27
N ASP A 239 9.24 22.37 7.27
CA ASP A 239 8.59 23.33 8.17
C ASP A 239 7.09 23.47 7.85
N GLU A 240 6.73 23.63 6.59
CA GLU A 240 5.33 23.70 6.13
C GLU A 240 4.54 22.43 6.51
N ARG A 241 5.13 21.25 6.35
CA ARG A 241 4.51 19.97 6.74
C ARG A 241 4.35 19.88 8.25
N TYR A 242 5.36 20.22 9.01
CA TYR A 242 5.30 20.23 10.47
C TYR A 242 4.20 21.17 10.99
N GLU A 243 4.12 22.40 10.49
CA GLU A 243 3.08 23.36 10.86
C GLU A 243 1.68 22.82 10.59
N ARG A 244 1.48 22.17 9.43
CA ARG A 244 0.21 21.50 9.13
C ARG A 244 -0.07 20.33 10.08
N MET A 245 0.90 19.47 10.37
CA MET A 245 0.73 18.37 11.32
C MET A 245 0.35 18.86 12.72
N VAL A 246 0.97 19.96 13.20
CA VAL A 246 0.61 20.60 14.47
C VAL A 246 -0.83 21.13 14.42
N SER A 247 -1.20 21.85 13.36
CA SER A 247 -2.56 22.39 13.19
C SER A 247 -3.64 21.32 13.11
N MET A 248 -3.29 20.13 12.60
CA MET A 248 -4.16 18.95 12.54
C MET A 248 -4.20 18.14 13.84
N GLY A 249 -3.41 18.51 14.85
CA GLY A 249 -3.28 17.76 16.12
C GLY A 249 -2.57 16.41 15.99
N LEU A 250 -1.78 16.21 14.94
CA LEU A 250 -1.02 14.97 14.71
C LEU A 250 0.28 14.93 15.48
N VAL A 251 0.87 16.11 15.74
CA VAL A 251 2.13 16.29 16.45
C VAL A 251 1.93 17.30 17.55
N ASP A 252 2.37 16.96 18.77
CA ASP A 252 2.41 17.90 19.86
C ASP A 252 3.56 18.90 19.65
N PRO A 253 3.30 20.22 19.63
CA PRO A 253 4.34 21.22 19.45
C PRO A 253 5.41 21.21 20.58
N ALA A 254 5.11 20.60 21.73
CA ALA A 254 6.10 20.39 22.80
C ALA A 254 7.14 19.31 22.49
N TRP A 255 6.89 18.45 21.49
CA TRP A 255 7.87 17.44 21.10
C TRP A 255 9.03 18.07 20.35
N LYS A 256 10.26 17.73 20.79
CA LYS A 256 11.46 18.21 20.11
C LYS A 256 11.55 17.62 18.70
N ARG A 257 11.62 18.48 17.71
CA ARG A 257 11.87 18.06 16.32
C ARG A 257 13.26 17.42 16.21
N PRO A 258 13.40 16.33 15.43
CA PRO A 258 14.71 15.76 15.12
C PRO A 258 15.61 16.80 14.45
N GLU A 259 16.89 16.77 14.79
CA GLU A 259 17.91 17.61 14.17
C GLU A 259 18.08 17.24 12.67
N ARG A 260 18.71 18.15 11.93
CA ARG A 260 19.05 17.87 10.53
C ARG A 260 20.00 16.68 10.49
N GLU A 261 19.72 15.74 9.59
CA GLU A 261 20.62 14.62 9.34
C GLU A 261 21.98 15.13 8.83
N ALA A 262 23.06 14.54 9.32
CA ALA A 262 24.44 15.02 9.06
C ALA A 262 24.80 15.04 7.55
N ARG A 263 24.20 14.18 6.73
CA ARG A 263 24.40 14.16 5.26
C ARG A 263 23.65 15.25 4.52
N VAL A 264 22.72 15.95 5.18
CA VAL A 264 21.84 16.94 4.55
C VAL A 264 22.42 18.33 4.77
N GLY A 265 22.92 18.95 3.70
CA GLY A 265 23.35 20.34 3.69
C GLY A 265 22.16 21.32 3.70
N PRO A 266 22.39 22.60 4.04
CA PRO A 266 21.35 23.63 3.92
C PRO A 266 21.02 23.90 2.46
N TRP A 267 19.73 24.07 2.15
CA TRP A 267 19.25 24.37 0.80
C TRP A 267 19.91 25.60 0.17
N GLU A 268 20.21 26.60 0.97
CA GLU A 268 20.86 27.82 0.49
C GLU A 268 22.20 27.54 -0.20
N LYS A 269 22.93 26.52 0.26
CA LYS A 269 24.23 26.10 -0.24
C LYS A 269 24.14 25.05 -1.35
N GLU A 270 22.94 24.54 -1.64
CA GLU A 270 22.74 23.60 -2.74
C GLU A 270 23.00 24.31 -4.09
N LYS A 271 23.86 23.70 -4.91
CA LYS A 271 24.28 24.25 -6.21
C LYS A 271 23.35 23.86 -7.36
N HIS A 272 22.61 22.75 -7.19
CA HIS A 272 21.79 22.14 -8.23
C HIS A 272 20.30 22.12 -7.82
N LYS A 273 19.81 23.28 -7.38
CA LYS A 273 18.46 23.45 -6.80
C LYS A 273 17.35 22.97 -7.71
N GLU A 274 17.41 23.29 -8.99
CA GLU A 274 16.42 22.86 -9.98
C GLU A 274 16.38 21.34 -10.13
N TRP A 275 17.55 20.71 -10.21
CA TRP A 275 17.65 19.26 -10.28
C TRP A 275 17.13 18.58 -9.01
N GLN A 276 17.45 19.10 -7.83
CA GLN A 276 16.93 18.60 -6.58
C GLN A 276 15.41 18.77 -6.49
N ALA A 277 14.88 19.93 -6.88
CA ALA A 277 13.44 20.17 -6.93
C ALA A 277 12.74 19.20 -7.88
N LEU A 278 13.34 18.92 -9.04
CA LEU A 278 12.80 17.94 -9.99
C LEU A 278 12.77 16.51 -9.42
N ARG A 279 13.77 16.09 -8.64
CA ARG A 279 13.74 14.79 -7.94
C ARG A 279 12.49 14.65 -7.08
N MET A 280 12.20 15.67 -6.27
CA MET A 280 11.01 15.66 -5.41
C MET A 280 9.72 15.77 -6.22
N ALA A 281 9.74 16.51 -7.33
CA ALA A 281 8.58 16.61 -8.23
C ALA A 281 8.23 15.25 -8.85
N VAL A 282 9.23 14.48 -9.28
CA VAL A 282 9.02 13.12 -9.80
C VAL A 282 8.49 12.20 -8.71
N TYR A 283 9.07 12.25 -7.52
CA TYR A 283 8.58 11.49 -6.38
C TYR A 283 7.10 11.81 -6.07
N ALA A 284 6.75 13.09 -6.00
CA ALA A 284 5.37 13.53 -5.77
C ALA A 284 4.42 13.06 -6.88
N ALA A 285 4.87 13.08 -8.13
CA ALA A 285 4.11 12.56 -9.26
C ALA A 285 3.85 11.04 -9.16
N MET A 286 4.82 10.27 -8.64
CA MET A 286 4.64 8.83 -8.39
C MET A 286 3.58 8.58 -7.29
N VAL A 287 3.57 9.39 -6.24
CA VAL A 287 2.55 9.31 -5.16
C VAL A 287 1.17 9.71 -5.67
N ASP A 288 1.06 10.82 -6.43
CA ASP A 288 -0.20 11.28 -7.05
C ASP A 288 -0.76 10.18 -7.99
N SER A 289 0.08 9.59 -8.85
CA SER A 289 -0.31 8.51 -9.75
C SER A 289 -0.83 7.28 -8.98
N MET A 290 -0.19 6.94 -7.85
CA MET A 290 -0.66 5.87 -6.97
C MET A 290 -2.03 6.20 -6.36
N ASP A 291 -2.24 7.43 -5.89
CA ASP A 291 -3.54 7.86 -5.34
C ASP A 291 -4.65 7.79 -6.39
N GLN A 292 -4.37 8.16 -7.64
CA GLN A 292 -5.32 7.99 -8.76
C GLN A 292 -5.69 6.51 -8.94
N GLY A 293 -4.69 5.62 -8.86
CA GLY A 293 -4.90 4.16 -8.87
C GLY A 293 -5.78 3.67 -7.73
N ILE A 294 -5.55 4.17 -6.52
CA ILE A 294 -6.37 3.87 -5.33
C ILE A 294 -7.82 4.33 -5.56
N GLY A 295 -8.02 5.51 -6.14
CA GLY A 295 -9.36 5.97 -6.53
C GLY A 295 -10.09 5.01 -7.47
N ARG A 296 -9.37 4.41 -8.42
CA ARG A 296 -9.92 3.38 -9.33
C ARG A 296 -10.27 2.08 -8.60
N ILE A 297 -9.48 1.68 -7.59
CA ILE A 297 -9.77 0.51 -6.75
C ILE A 297 -11.03 0.75 -5.92
N LEU A 298 -11.14 1.90 -5.24
CA LEU A 298 -12.32 2.27 -4.46
C LEU A 298 -13.57 2.32 -5.35
N LYS A 299 -13.46 2.92 -6.54
CA LYS A 299 -14.56 2.92 -7.51
C LYS A 299 -14.94 1.51 -7.97
N ALA A 300 -14.00 0.59 -8.12
CA ALA A 300 -14.31 -0.79 -8.49
C ALA A 300 -15.09 -1.53 -7.40
N LEU A 301 -14.84 -1.24 -6.12
CA LEU A 301 -15.64 -1.74 -4.99
C LEU A 301 -17.06 -1.17 -5.03
N ASP A 302 -17.20 0.14 -5.25
CA ASP A 302 -18.49 0.81 -5.40
C ASP A 302 -19.31 0.21 -6.57
N ASP A 303 -18.69 0.14 -7.76
CA ASP A 303 -19.32 -0.39 -8.98
C ASP A 303 -19.72 -1.87 -8.87
N SER A 304 -19.02 -2.64 -8.03
CA SER A 304 -19.32 -4.07 -7.79
C SER A 304 -20.29 -4.30 -6.64
N GLY A 305 -20.76 -3.25 -5.97
CA GLY A 305 -21.63 -3.33 -4.79
C GLY A 305 -20.97 -3.95 -3.56
N ALA A 306 -19.61 -4.00 -3.53
CA ALA A 306 -18.87 -4.63 -2.45
C ALA A 306 -18.31 -3.64 -1.41
N ALA A 307 -18.49 -2.33 -1.61
CA ALA A 307 -17.85 -1.30 -0.78
C ALA A 307 -18.19 -1.41 0.71
N GLU A 308 -19.48 -1.50 1.04
CA GLU A 308 -19.97 -1.56 2.43
C GLU A 308 -19.47 -2.79 3.20
N GLU A 309 -19.21 -3.90 2.47
CA GLU A 309 -18.75 -5.16 3.04
C GLU A 309 -17.23 -5.34 2.89
N THR A 310 -16.49 -4.26 2.62
CA THR A 310 -15.04 -4.34 2.40
C THR A 310 -14.25 -3.46 3.38
N LEU A 311 -13.33 -4.09 4.12
CA LEU A 311 -12.31 -3.40 4.88
C LEU A 311 -11.17 -2.99 3.96
N VAL A 312 -10.96 -1.69 3.75
CA VAL A 312 -9.84 -1.15 2.98
C VAL A 312 -8.77 -0.60 3.92
N LEU A 313 -7.56 -1.08 3.78
CA LEU A 313 -6.39 -0.69 4.57
C LEU A 313 -5.33 -0.08 3.64
N PHE A 314 -4.77 1.07 4.03
CA PHE A 314 -3.64 1.70 3.34
C PHE A 314 -2.49 1.94 4.31
N LEU A 315 -1.26 1.56 3.93
CA LEU A 315 -0.05 1.79 4.73
C LEU A 315 1.22 1.78 3.86
N SER A 316 2.30 2.36 4.39
CA SER A 316 3.64 2.28 3.80
C SER A 316 4.49 1.21 4.49
N ASP A 317 5.33 0.50 3.73
CA ASP A 317 6.20 -0.54 4.28
C ASP A 317 7.43 0.00 5.02
N ASN A 318 7.86 1.22 4.70
CA ASN A 318 8.85 2.01 5.46
C ASN A 318 8.69 3.50 5.13
N GLY A 319 9.51 4.34 5.72
CA GLY A 319 9.57 5.78 5.44
C GLY A 319 10.29 6.10 4.13
N GLY A 320 10.39 7.38 3.81
CA GLY A 320 11.10 7.88 2.62
C GLY A 320 12.54 7.38 2.56
N CYS A 321 12.96 6.94 1.38
CA CYS A 321 14.25 6.30 1.18
C CYS A 321 15.40 7.28 1.08
N SER A 322 16.42 7.13 1.92
CA SER A 322 17.62 7.96 1.96
C SER A 322 18.81 7.40 1.17
N GLU A 323 18.61 6.34 0.39
CA GLU A 323 19.68 5.76 -0.43
C GLU A 323 20.16 6.73 -1.51
N GLN A 324 21.44 6.66 -1.82
CA GLN A 324 22.09 7.37 -2.92
C GLN A 324 22.75 6.37 -3.86
N PHE A 325 22.62 6.64 -5.15
CA PHE A 325 23.20 5.78 -6.20
C PHE A 325 24.24 6.56 -7.02
N PRO A 326 25.16 5.86 -7.72
CA PRO A 326 26.18 6.49 -8.56
C PRO A 326 25.62 7.42 -9.63
N ASP A 327 24.40 7.19 -10.09
CA ASP A 327 23.70 8.00 -11.10
C ASP A 327 22.89 9.17 -10.52
N ASP A 328 22.96 9.38 -9.22
CA ASP A 328 22.39 10.59 -8.57
C ASP A 328 23.27 11.81 -8.84
N LYS A 329 23.30 12.25 -10.09
CA LYS A 329 24.11 13.37 -10.62
C LYS A 329 23.24 14.37 -11.36
N PRO A 330 23.52 15.67 -11.23
CA PRO A 330 22.76 16.71 -11.92
C PRO A 330 22.76 16.62 -13.46
N SER A 331 23.68 15.85 -14.03
CA SER A 331 23.70 15.56 -15.48
C SER A 331 22.70 14.48 -15.91
N ILE A 332 22.02 13.82 -14.97
CA ILE A 332 21.02 12.78 -15.22
C ILE A 332 19.65 13.31 -14.75
N GLU A 333 18.76 13.55 -15.70
CA GLU A 333 17.42 14.06 -15.41
C GLU A 333 16.56 13.02 -14.71
N PRO A 334 15.94 13.30 -13.55
CA PRO A 334 14.95 12.42 -12.93
C PRO A 334 13.67 12.32 -13.77
N GLY A 335 13.06 11.13 -13.81
CA GLY A 335 11.75 10.92 -14.45
C GLY A 335 11.75 10.01 -15.67
N PRO A 336 12.60 10.23 -16.69
CA PRO A 336 12.67 9.38 -17.88
C PRO A 336 13.05 7.93 -17.58
N LYS A 337 12.49 6.99 -18.34
CA LYS A 337 12.67 5.55 -18.16
C LYS A 337 14.11 5.05 -18.30
N GLU A 338 14.97 5.83 -18.93
CA GLU A 338 16.39 5.52 -19.15
C GLU A 338 17.26 5.90 -17.94
N ASN A 339 16.76 6.78 -17.05
CA ASN A 339 17.52 7.41 -15.98
C ASN A 339 17.17 6.80 -14.62
N TYR A 340 18.17 6.41 -13.85
CA TYR A 340 17.98 5.65 -12.60
C TYR A 340 18.42 6.48 -11.39
N THR A 341 17.64 7.51 -11.06
CA THR A 341 17.88 8.39 -9.92
C THR A 341 17.01 8.01 -8.71
N ALA A 342 17.47 8.37 -7.50
CA ALA A 342 16.74 8.21 -6.26
C ALA A 342 16.33 9.55 -5.66
N CYS A 343 15.46 9.54 -4.64
CA CYS A 343 15.04 10.74 -3.94
C CYS A 343 16.18 11.35 -3.11
N GLY A 344 16.97 10.51 -2.45
CA GLY A 344 18.17 10.90 -1.71
C GLY A 344 17.88 11.41 -0.29
N PRO A 345 18.96 11.59 0.53
CA PRO A 345 18.82 11.79 1.97
C PRO A 345 18.14 13.11 2.34
N ALA A 346 18.32 14.17 1.54
CA ALA A 346 17.77 15.47 1.87
C ALA A 346 16.23 15.50 1.79
N TRP A 347 15.68 14.95 0.71
CA TRP A 347 14.23 14.83 0.57
C TRP A 347 13.67 13.77 1.52
N ALA A 348 14.35 12.63 1.71
CA ALA A 348 13.93 11.64 2.71
C ALA A 348 13.86 12.25 4.13
N TRP A 349 14.80 13.12 4.51
CA TRP A 349 14.74 13.86 5.77
C TRP A 349 13.54 14.81 5.85
N ALA A 350 13.13 15.41 4.74
CA ALA A 350 11.96 16.29 4.70
C ALA A 350 10.62 15.52 4.76
N GLN A 351 10.62 14.26 4.35
CA GLN A 351 9.44 13.38 4.27
C GLN A 351 9.14 12.66 5.59
N ASN A 352 10.16 12.41 6.42
CA ASN A 352 10.08 11.62 7.65
C ASN A 352 10.06 12.47 8.93
#